data_6e8e68eddc00a6df33f2683c2f4dbbd3
#
_entry.id   6e8e68eddc00a6df33f2683c2f4dbbd3
#
_cell.length_a   1.000
_cell.length_b   1.000
_cell.length_c   1.000
_cell.angle_alpha   90.00
_cell.angle_beta   90.00
_cell.angle_gamma   90.00
#
_symmetry.space_group_name_H-M   'P 1'
#
loop_
_entity.id
_entity.type
_entity.pdbx_description
1 polymer ?
#
loop_
_entity_poly.entity_id
_entity_poly.type
_entity_poly.pdbx_seq_one_letter_code
_entity_poly.pdbx_strand_id
1 'polypeptide(L)'
;MRGNAFRVFLSGFRRAGLMPCLPDSVRDEVLNKYRENCDQLAKQAAKLAHDASRLVGRDVIQAFPDKKYTDLLYSGYSSHFFKTVTMEEEFEHLPYPSISHKDLAKRASEKRRPFREHDGGYRDSLLWSAILERLTKDKQPIAFVTNNTRDFGKGKLHEHLAEDLHQAGLAQDVITVFQTLSELNEALILPTLKRLDAVRDNLSDEVHPTSVRKWIDDSLLDLLSYEEGIGPLEPGHGRSWPSKIVDVQSITIDATRQLSPSQILVTATAELNLSLSISADWDDYQTYEDVRELFRSEDEEPFSFADADFPLELKVAFTLILDEDILAPISSEIDWFEDDYSGKVEINPHVTDSRTRDNDEVLEQAAPASE
;
A
#
# COMPACT_ATOMS: atom_id res chain seq x y z
N MET A 1 17.66 6.58 6.32
CA MET A 1 16.23 6.30 6.17
C MET A 1 15.44 6.36 7.49
N ARG A 2 15.88 7.06 8.52
CA ARG A 2 15.24 7.08 9.85
C ARG A 2 14.32 8.28 10.09
N GLY A 3 13.90 9.01 9.08
CA GLY A 3 13.15 10.25 9.28
C GLY A 3 11.67 10.08 8.96
N ASN A 4 10.82 10.72 9.77
CA ASN A 4 9.40 10.89 9.46
C ASN A 4 9.17 11.41 8.03
N ALA A 5 10.09 12.22 7.50
CA ALA A 5 10.08 12.71 6.13
C ALA A 5 10.06 11.60 5.06
N PHE A 6 10.81 10.50 5.27
CA PHE A 6 10.79 9.38 4.33
C PHE A 6 9.47 8.60 4.37
N ARG A 7 8.90 8.40 5.56
CA ARG A 7 7.57 7.76 5.70
C ARG A 7 6.46 8.61 5.07
N VAL A 8 6.49 9.91 5.31
CA VAL A 8 5.53 10.85 4.68
C VAL A 8 5.67 10.80 3.16
N PHE A 9 6.90 10.76 2.65
CA PHE A 9 7.17 10.62 1.22
C PHE A 9 6.59 9.31 0.66
N LEU A 10 6.81 8.16 1.32
CA LEU A 10 6.27 6.87 0.90
C LEU A 10 4.74 6.82 0.95
N SER A 11 4.13 7.42 1.96
CA SER A 11 2.68 7.51 2.02
C SER A 11 2.11 8.32 0.85
N GLY A 12 2.77 9.42 0.46
CA GLY A 12 2.45 10.19 -0.73
C GLY A 12 2.59 9.39 -2.03
N PHE A 13 3.62 8.54 -2.11
CA PHE A 13 3.84 7.62 -3.22
C PHE A 13 2.66 6.67 -3.44
N ARG A 14 2.25 6.01 -2.36
CA ARG A 14 1.13 5.06 -2.40
C ARG A 14 -0.17 5.75 -2.75
N ARG A 15 -0.43 6.89 -2.13
CA ARG A 15 -1.62 7.67 -2.42
C ARG A 15 -1.65 8.12 -3.89
N ALA A 16 -0.50 8.43 -4.47
CA ALA A 16 -0.35 8.76 -5.89
C ALA A 16 -0.41 7.53 -6.83
N GLY A 17 -0.68 6.33 -6.30
CA GLY A 17 -0.75 5.09 -7.10
C GLY A 17 0.61 4.59 -7.61
N LEU A 18 1.70 5.06 -7.02
CA LEU A 18 3.05 4.64 -7.39
C LEU A 18 3.50 3.49 -6.49
N MET A 19 4.06 2.45 -7.09
CA MET A 19 4.66 1.33 -6.38
C MET A 19 6.19 1.52 -6.33
N PRO A 20 6.78 1.71 -5.14
CA PRO A 20 8.23 1.79 -5.03
C PRO A 20 8.86 0.42 -5.33
N CYS A 21 9.89 0.42 -6.17
CA CYS A 21 10.61 -0.79 -6.55
C CYS A 21 12.08 -0.70 -6.12
N LEU A 22 12.61 -1.77 -5.51
CA LEU A 22 14.00 -1.87 -5.08
C LEU A 22 14.70 -2.99 -5.85
N PRO A 23 15.63 -2.65 -6.76
CA PRO A 23 16.47 -3.65 -7.43
C PRO A 23 17.40 -4.38 -6.45
N ASP A 24 17.51 -5.70 -6.58
CA ASP A 24 18.39 -6.53 -5.75
C ASP A 24 19.85 -6.07 -5.80
N SER A 25 20.32 -5.64 -6.97
CA SER A 25 21.67 -5.08 -7.13
C SER A 25 21.89 -3.82 -6.29
N VAL A 26 20.88 -2.96 -6.16
CA VAL A 26 20.91 -1.75 -5.32
C VAL A 26 20.80 -2.10 -3.85
N ARG A 27 19.93 -3.05 -3.49
CA ARG A 27 19.82 -3.57 -2.14
C ARG A 27 21.17 -4.09 -1.62
N ASP A 28 21.81 -4.95 -2.40
CA ASP A 28 23.07 -5.56 -2.02
C ASP A 28 24.20 -4.51 -1.92
N GLU A 29 24.18 -3.50 -2.80
CA GLU A 29 25.12 -2.37 -2.70
C GLU A 29 24.92 -1.57 -1.41
N VAL A 30 23.68 -1.25 -1.04
CA VAL A 30 23.38 -0.53 0.21
C VAL A 30 23.87 -1.31 1.41
N LEU A 31 23.61 -2.62 1.48
CA LEU A 31 24.04 -3.48 2.57
C LEU A 31 25.58 -3.58 2.66
N ASN A 32 26.25 -3.76 1.52
CA ASN A 32 27.72 -3.80 1.46
C ASN A 32 28.33 -2.46 1.89
N LYS A 33 27.77 -1.36 1.41
CA LYS A 33 28.23 -0.01 1.80
C LYS A 33 28.09 0.25 3.30
N TYR A 34 26.98 -0.21 3.88
CA TYR A 34 26.79 -0.11 5.32
C TYR A 34 27.83 -0.93 6.09
N ARG A 35 28.13 -2.16 5.63
CA ARG A 35 29.19 -3.02 6.23
C ARG A 35 30.55 -2.34 6.17
N GLU A 36 30.94 -1.82 5.00
CA GLU A 36 32.19 -1.07 4.83
C GLU A 36 32.29 0.13 5.78
N ASN A 37 31.19 0.89 5.94
CA ASN A 37 31.13 2.02 6.86
C ASN A 37 31.29 1.58 8.32
N CYS A 38 30.65 0.48 8.74
CA CYS A 38 30.83 -0.07 10.08
C CYS A 38 32.28 -0.47 10.33
N ASP A 39 32.92 -1.15 9.37
CA ASP A 39 34.34 -1.56 9.46
C ASP A 39 35.28 -0.35 9.52
N GLN A 40 35.02 0.69 8.74
CA GLN A 40 35.81 1.93 8.77
C GLN A 40 35.67 2.64 10.13
N LEU A 41 34.45 2.76 10.65
CA LEU A 41 34.22 3.37 11.97
C LEU A 41 34.90 2.58 13.09
N ALA A 42 34.86 1.24 13.04
CA ALA A 42 35.54 0.40 14.01
C ALA A 42 37.05 0.60 13.98
N LYS A 43 37.67 0.68 12.77
CA LYS A 43 39.10 0.97 12.60
C LYS A 43 39.49 2.36 13.14
N GLN A 44 38.67 3.39 12.86
CA GLN A 44 38.90 4.74 13.37
C GLN A 44 38.81 4.78 14.90
N ALA A 45 37.81 4.11 15.48
CA ALA A 45 37.64 4.02 16.91
C ALA A 45 38.81 3.30 17.59
N ALA A 46 39.25 2.18 17.03
CA ALA A 46 40.46 1.45 17.52
C ALA A 46 41.71 2.32 17.49
N LYS A 47 41.92 3.09 16.43
CA LYS A 47 43.04 4.03 16.32
C LYS A 47 42.98 5.11 17.39
N LEU A 48 41.79 5.73 17.59
CA LEU A 48 41.62 6.75 18.63
C LEU A 48 41.87 6.20 20.04
N ALA A 49 41.39 4.98 20.33
CA ALA A 49 41.66 4.30 21.60
C ALA A 49 43.14 4.06 21.82
N HIS A 50 43.88 3.60 20.80
CA HIS A 50 45.33 3.40 20.84
C HIS A 50 46.06 4.73 21.12
N ASP A 51 45.74 5.77 20.38
CA ASP A 51 46.34 7.08 20.54
C ASP A 51 46.09 7.68 21.91
N ALA A 52 44.87 7.55 22.44
CA ALA A 52 44.50 7.97 23.80
C ALA A 52 45.28 7.18 24.86
N SER A 53 45.43 5.86 24.71
CA SER A 53 46.23 5.02 25.63
C SER A 53 47.72 5.43 25.65
N ARG A 54 48.29 5.78 24.51
CA ARG A 54 49.66 6.30 24.42
C ARG A 54 49.82 7.62 25.16
N LEU A 55 48.86 8.54 25.06
CA LEU A 55 48.95 9.85 25.73
C LEU A 55 48.84 9.74 27.25
N VAL A 56 48.03 8.81 27.75
CA VAL A 56 47.78 8.63 29.20
C VAL A 56 48.74 7.62 29.83
N GLY A 57 49.54 6.89 29.05
CA GLY A 57 50.48 5.89 29.52
C GLY A 57 49.84 4.64 30.17
N ARG A 58 48.56 4.41 29.92
CA ARG A 58 47.79 3.24 30.37
C ARG A 58 46.66 2.97 29.41
N ASP A 59 46.12 1.73 29.40
CA ASP A 59 44.92 1.40 28.65
C ASP A 59 43.71 2.13 29.20
N VAL A 60 43.24 3.13 28.45
CA VAL A 60 42.13 4.00 28.84
C VAL A 60 40.78 3.43 28.42
N ILE A 61 40.75 2.58 27.38
CA ILE A 61 39.56 2.05 26.78
C ILE A 61 39.74 0.56 26.55
N GLN A 62 39.16 -0.26 27.39
CA GLN A 62 39.26 -1.73 27.31
C GLN A 62 38.33 -2.40 26.28
N ALA A 63 37.32 -1.71 25.73
CA ALA A 63 36.35 -2.30 24.83
C ALA A 63 36.05 -1.40 23.65
N PHE A 64 36.80 -1.54 22.58
CA PHE A 64 36.33 -1.08 21.28
C PHE A 64 35.79 -2.24 20.46
N PRO A 65 34.81 -1.98 19.58
CA PRO A 65 34.08 -3.04 18.91
C PRO A 65 35.03 -3.94 18.13
N ASP A 66 35.11 -5.18 18.59
CA ASP A 66 35.73 -6.24 17.81
C ASP A 66 34.84 -6.58 16.59
N LYS A 67 35.30 -7.48 15.77
CA LYS A 67 34.56 -7.93 14.59
C LYS A 67 33.13 -8.39 14.94
N LYS A 68 32.96 -9.03 16.10
CA LYS A 68 31.67 -9.50 16.57
C LYS A 68 30.66 -8.35 16.78
N TYR A 69 31.12 -7.19 17.25
CA TYR A 69 30.25 -6.03 17.41
C TYR A 69 29.88 -5.40 16.07
N THR A 70 30.79 -5.30 15.11
CA THR A 70 30.47 -4.83 13.76
C THR A 70 29.53 -5.77 13.02
N ASP A 71 29.70 -7.08 13.20
CA ASP A 71 28.77 -8.07 12.66
C ASP A 71 27.37 -7.96 13.29
N LEU A 72 27.27 -7.69 14.62
CA LEU A 72 26.01 -7.44 15.30
C LEU A 72 25.30 -6.18 14.78
N LEU A 73 26.05 -5.08 14.62
CA LEU A 73 25.50 -3.85 14.03
C LEU A 73 25.01 -4.06 12.62
N TYR A 74 25.76 -4.80 11.82
CA TYR A 74 25.38 -5.13 10.45
C TYR A 74 24.12 -6.01 10.41
N SER A 75 24.04 -7.06 11.23
CA SER A 75 22.87 -7.94 11.27
C SER A 75 21.63 -7.19 11.74
N GLY A 76 21.76 -6.33 12.77
CA GLY A 76 20.67 -5.49 13.23
C GLY A 76 20.18 -4.49 12.17
N TYR A 77 21.12 -3.86 11.44
CA TYR A 77 20.75 -2.97 10.34
C TYR A 77 20.09 -3.74 9.19
N SER A 78 20.67 -4.87 8.80
CA SER A 78 20.17 -5.72 7.72
C SER A 78 18.73 -6.17 8.01
N SER A 79 18.49 -6.69 9.21
CA SER A 79 17.15 -7.11 9.63
C SER A 79 16.16 -5.94 9.66
N HIS A 80 16.57 -4.79 10.20
CA HIS A 80 15.72 -3.60 10.22
C HIS A 80 15.44 -3.08 8.81
N PHE A 81 16.45 -3.07 7.92
CA PHE A 81 16.31 -2.66 6.54
C PHE A 81 15.31 -3.56 5.80
N PHE A 82 15.46 -4.88 5.94
CA PHE A 82 14.53 -5.83 5.34
C PHE A 82 13.10 -5.64 5.88
N LYS A 83 12.95 -5.58 7.19
CA LYS A 83 11.64 -5.37 7.81
C LYS A 83 10.97 -4.11 7.28
N THR A 84 11.68 -2.98 7.27
CA THR A 84 11.14 -1.70 6.81
C THR A 84 10.82 -1.71 5.32
N VAL A 85 11.71 -2.25 4.49
CA VAL A 85 11.56 -2.17 3.02
C VAL A 85 10.61 -3.22 2.48
N THR A 86 10.62 -4.43 3.04
CA THR A 86 9.82 -5.55 2.50
C THR A 86 8.48 -5.74 3.19
N MET A 87 8.38 -5.49 4.49
CA MET A 87 7.16 -5.74 5.26
C MET A 87 6.38 -4.46 5.57
N GLU A 88 7.07 -3.39 6.01
CA GLU A 88 6.37 -2.15 6.40
C GLU A 88 6.06 -1.26 5.20
N GLU A 89 6.89 -1.28 4.17
CA GLU A 89 6.84 -0.31 3.06
C GLU A 89 6.52 -0.95 1.71
N GLU A 90 6.21 -2.24 1.66
CA GLU A 90 5.72 -2.96 0.47
C GLU A 90 6.48 -2.63 -0.83
N PHE A 91 7.80 -2.56 -0.75
CA PHE A 91 8.60 -2.35 -1.94
C PHE A 91 8.53 -3.56 -2.83
N GLU A 92 8.25 -3.35 -4.10
CA GLU A 92 8.38 -4.39 -5.09
C GLU A 92 9.86 -4.73 -5.31
N HIS A 93 10.17 -6.02 -5.33
CA HIS A 93 11.51 -6.51 -5.62
C HIS A 93 11.74 -6.60 -7.13
N LEU A 94 12.84 -6.00 -7.60
CA LEU A 94 13.34 -6.22 -8.95
C LEU A 94 14.53 -7.17 -8.87
N PRO A 95 14.36 -8.45 -9.25
CA PRO A 95 15.42 -9.44 -9.15
C PRO A 95 16.58 -9.16 -10.09
N TYR A 96 17.71 -9.86 -9.89
CA TYR A 96 18.79 -9.83 -10.88
C TYR A 96 18.28 -10.28 -12.25
N PRO A 97 18.74 -9.64 -13.33
CA PRO A 97 18.30 -9.98 -14.69
C PRO A 97 18.81 -11.35 -15.13
N SER A 98 18.06 -11.98 -16.02
CA SER A 98 18.44 -13.25 -16.67
C SER A 98 19.41 -13.07 -17.84
N ILE A 99 20.18 -11.96 -17.84
CA ILE A 99 21.10 -11.65 -18.93
C ILE A 99 22.32 -12.60 -18.95
N SER A 100 22.71 -13.08 -20.15
CA SER A 100 23.86 -13.95 -20.27
C SER A 100 25.18 -13.20 -20.09
N HIS A 101 26.21 -13.88 -19.56
CA HIS A 101 27.58 -13.34 -19.51
C HIS A 101 28.11 -12.93 -20.89
N LYS A 102 27.72 -13.64 -21.96
CA LYS A 102 28.09 -13.32 -23.33
C LYS A 102 27.56 -11.95 -23.75
N ASP A 103 26.31 -11.65 -23.42
CA ASP A 103 25.68 -10.37 -23.77
C ASP A 103 26.28 -9.22 -22.97
N LEU A 104 26.57 -9.43 -21.68
CA LEU A 104 27.30 -8.46 -20.85
C LEU A 104 28.70 -8.20 -21.38
N ALA A 105 29.46 -9.26 -21.75
CA ALA A 105 30.79 -9.13 -22.30
C ALA A 105 30.77 -8.41 -23.67
N LYS A 106 29.79 -8.70 -24.52
CA LYS A 106 29.58 -8.00 -25.78
C LYS A 106 29.31 -6.51 -25.53
N ARG A 107 28.38 -6.18 -24.63
CA ARG A 107 28.06 -4.79 -24.26
C ARG A 107 29.27 -4.04 -23.73
N ALA A 108 30.12 -4.71 -22.92
CA ALA A 108 31.36 -4.14 -22.41
C ALA A 108 32.37 -3.87 -23.50
N SER A 109 32.60 -4.83 -24.43
CA SER A 109 33.53 -4.69 -25.55
C SER A 109 33.11 -3.59 -26.53
N GLU A 110 31.83 -3.38 -26.74
CA GLU A 110 31.25 -2.30 -27.54
C GLU A 110 31.16 -0.96 -26.79
N LYS A 111 31.60 -0.91 -25.53
CA LYS A 111 31.51 0.27 -24.65
C LYS A 111 30.10 0.90 -24.61
N ARG A 112 29.07 0.08 -24.75
CA ARG A 112 27.67 0.53 -24.69
C ARG A 112 27.29 0.84 -23.24
N ARG A 113 26.76 2.03 -23.02
CA ARG A 113 26.30 2.44 -21.67
C ARG A 113 25.35 1.37 -21.09
N PRO A 114 25.44 1.16 -19.75
CA PRO A 114 26.25 1.83 -18.72
C PRO A 114 27.73 1.44 -18.65
N PHE A 115 28.25 0.52 -19.49
CA PHE A 115 29.68 0.22 -19.50
C PHE A 115 30.53 1.42 -19.91
N ARG A 116 31.68 1.55 -19.25
CA ARG A 116 32.67 2.61 -19.47
C ARG A 116 34.02 2.02 -19.84
N GLU A 117 34.96 2.91 -20.15
CA GLU A 117 36.37 2.55 -20.19
C GLU A 117 36.81 1.95 -18.84
N HIS A 118 37.72 0.99 -18.89
CA HIS A 118 38.23 0.27 -17.73
C HIS A 118 37.21 -0.60 -16.98
N ASP A 119 36.29 -1.23 -17.71
CA ASP A 119 35.27 -2.20 -17.19
C ASP A 119 34.34 -1.67 -16.08
N GLY A 120 34.27 -0.34 -15.91
CA GLY A 120 33.31 0.30 -15.03
C GLY A 120 31.91 0.18 -15.57
N GLY A 121 30.89 0.07 -14.67
CA GLY A 121 29.48 0.06 -15.05
C GLY A 121 28.83 -1.34 -15.11
N TYR A 122 29.51 -2.39 -14.64
CA TYR A 122 28.94 -3.74 -14.61
C TYR A 122 27.64 -3.79 -13.79
N ARG A 123 27.64 -3.22 -12.59
CA ARG A 123 26.42 -3.17 -11.73
C ARG A 123 25.30 -2.35 -12.37
N ASP A 124 25.65 -1.21 -12.96
CA ASP A 124 24.69 -0.36 -13.66
C ASP A 124 24.10 -1.08 -14.88
N SER A 125 24.89 -1.96 -15.53
CA SER A 125 24.40 -2.77 -16.65
C SER A 125 23.46 -3.88 -16.19
N LEU A 126 23.69 -4.49 -15.02
CA LEU A 126 22.75 -5.41 -14.40
C LEU A 126 21.45 -4.70 -14.02
N LEU A 127 21.56 -3.53 -13.40
CA LEU A 127 20.39 -2.71 -13.06
C LEU A 127 19.58 -2.35 -14.31
N TRP A 128 20.24 -1.87 -15.36
CA TRP A 128 19.58 -1.53 -16.62
C TRP A 128 18.88 -2.75 -17.24
N SER A 129 19.57 -3.90 -17.27
CA SER A 129 18.97 -5.13 -17.81
C SER A 129 17.74 -5.59 -17.02
N ALA A 130 17.76 -5.47 -15.69
CA ALA A 130 16.61 -5.79 -14.86
C ALA A 130 15.43 -4.83 -15.14
N ILE A 131 15.69 -3.53 -15.30
CA ILE A 131 14.67 -2.55 -15.68
C ILE A 131 14.09 -2.90 -17.07
N LEU A 132 14.92 -3.23 -18.04
CA LEU A 132 14.50 -3.57 -19.39
C LEU A 132 13.65 -4.85 -19.41
N GLU A 133 14.04 -5.91 -18.68
CA GLU A 133 13.23 -7.11 -18.51
C GLU A 133 11.86 -6.80 -17.91
N ARG A 134 11.82 -5.97 -16.88
CA ARG A 134 10.57 -5.54 -16.23
C ARG A 134 9.66 -4.80 -17.21
N LEU A 135 10.20 -3.79 -17.91
CA LEU A 135 9.46 -3.03 -18.92
C LEU A 135 8.92 -3.91 -20.05
N THR A 136 9.71 -4.89 -20.49
CA THR A 136 9.31 -5.83 -21.55
C THR A 136 8.17 -6.73 -21.09
N LYS A 137 8.22 -7.18 -19.82
CA LYS A 137 7.21 -8.09 -19.25
C LYS A 137 5.89 -7.39 -18.99
N ASP A 138 5.93 -6.25 -18.30
CA ASP A 138 4.72 -5.64 -17.72
C ASP A 138 4.22 -4.46 -18.52
N LYS A 139 5.07 -3.86 -19.34
CA LYS A 139 4.78 -2.67 -20.17
C LYS A 139 4.27 -1.46 -19.35
N GLN A 140 4.54 -1.45 -18.04
CA GLN A 140 4.16 -0.36 -17.15
C GLN A 140 5.21 0.73 -17.18
N PRO A 141 4.83 2.02 -17.23
CA PRO A 141 5.78 3.13 -17.16
C PRO A 141 6.58 3.12 -15.86
N ILE A 142 7.87 3.44 -15.94
CA ILE A 142 8.78 3.48 -14.80
C ILE A 142 9.31 4.91 -14.60
N ALA A 143 9.23 5.40 -13.36
CA ALA A 143 9.95 6.58 -12.89
C ALA A 143 11.28 6.13 -12.28
N PHE A 144 12.37 6.35 -12.97
CA PHE A 144 13.71 5.91 -12.56
C PHE A 144 14.48 7.04 -11.89
N VAL A 145 14.78 6.89 -10.60
CA VAL A 145 15.55 7.88 -9.83
C VAL A 145 17.00 7.45 -9.74
N THR A 146 17.92 8.26 -10.29
CA THR A 146 19.35 7.97 -10.26
C THR A 146 20.21 9.22 -10.29
N ASN A 147 21.23 9.27 -9.44
CA ASN A 147 22.27 10.29 -9.50
C ASN A 147 23.31 10.04 -10.60
N ASN A 148 23.32 8.84 -11.19
CA ASN A 148 24.28 8.48 -12.23
C ASN A 148 23.84 8.98 -13.61
N THR A 149 23.73 10.30 -13.74
CA THR A 149 23.32 10.95 -14.99
C THR A 149 24.27 10.72 -16.14
N ARG A 150 25.52 10.40 -15.85
CA ARG A 150 26.55 10.13 -16.86
C ARG A 150 26.26 8.86 -17.68
N ASP A 151 25.70 7.83 -17.03
CA ASP A 151 25.47 6.54 -17.65
C ASP A 151 24.01 6.35 -18.07
N PHE A 152 23.09 6.92 -17.32
CA PHE A 152 21.65 6.78 -17.60
C PHE A 152 21.05 7.97 -18.33
N GLY A 153 21.70 9.15 -18.28
CA GLY A 153 21.17 10.39 -18.86
C GLY A 153 20.57 11.32 -17.82
N LYS A 154 20.21 12.53 -18.28
CA LYS A 154 19.63 13.61 -17.45
C LYS A 154 18.28 14.04 -18.06
N GLY A 155 17.19 13.74 -17.38
CA GLY A 155 15.83 14.02 -17.88
C GLY A 155 15.43 13.19 -19.09
N LYS A 156 16.40 12.77 -19.91
CA LYS A 156 16.24 11.82 -21.02
C LYS A 156 17.27 10.72 -20.87
N LEU A 157 16.90 9.52 -21.30
CA LEU A 157 17.83 8.39 -21.37
C LEU A 157 19.02 8.69 -22.27
N HIS A 158 20.19 8.12 -21.92
CA HIS A 158 21.33 8.07 -22.82
C HIS A 158 20.94 7.32 -24.10
N GLU A 159 21.49 7.76 -25.26
CA GLU A 159 21.14 7.21 -26.59
C GLU A 159 21.19 5.69 -26.68
N HIS A 160 22.26 5.05 -26.15
CA HIS A 160 22.40 3.59 -26.14
C HIS A 160 21.28 2.90 -25.37
N LEU A 161 20.74 3.50 -24.32
CA LEU A 161 19.65 2.95 -23.54
C LEU A 161 18.30 3.16 -24.25
N ALA A 162 18.15 4.29 -24.95
CA ALA A 162 17.01 4.55 -25.80
C ALA A 162 16.95 3.58 -26.99
N GLU A 163 18.11 3.23 -27.57
CA GLU A 163 18.21 2.19 -28.59
C GLU A 163 17.81 0.81 -28.06
N ASP A 164 18.23 0.45 -26.82
CA ASP A 164 17.83 -0.81 -26.19
C ASP A 164 16.31 -0.91 -26.04
N LEU A 165 15.64 0.18 -25.62
CA LEU A 165 14.16 0.25 -25.56
C LEU A 165 13.54 0.02 -26.95
N HIS A 166 14.07 0.71 -27.97
CA HIS A 166 13.57 0.56 -29.33
C HIS A 166 13.75 -0.88 -29.83
N GLN A 167 14.90 -1.52 -29.58
CA GLN A 167 15.15 -2.92 -29.94
C GLN A 167 14.21 -3.89 -29.21
N ALA A 168 13.79 -3.54 -27.97
CA ALA A 168 12.79 -4.29 -27.21
C ALA A 168 11.34 -4.01 -27.64
N GLY A 169 11.11 -3.13 -28.62
CA GLY A 169 9.77 -2.74 -29.10
C GLY A 169 9.03 -1.83 -28.10
N LEU A 170 9.76 -1.11 -27.26
CA LEU A 170 9.21 -0.20 -26.25
C LEU A 170 9.33 1.26 -26.70
N ALA A 171 8.34 2.07 -26.33
CA ALA A 171 8.38 3.51 -26.53
C ALA A 171 9.40 4.18 -25.58
N GLN A 172 9.96 5.34 -25.97
CA GLN A 172 10.96 6.01 -25.14
C GLN A 172 10.37 6.66 -23.88
N ASP A 173 9.10 6.98 -23.89
CA ASP A 173 8.35 7.59 -22.79
C ASP A 173 7.93 6.60 -21.71
N VAL A 174 8.14 5.29 -21.93
CA VAL A 174 7.88 4.25 -20.93
C VAL A 174 8.78 4.37 -19.70
N ILE A 175 9.87 5.14 -19.78
CA ILE A 175 10.74 5.42 -18.64
C ILE A 175 11.09 6.92 -18.56
N THR A 176 10.88 7.49 -17.39
CA THR A 176 11.25 8.88 -17.09
C THR A 176 12.38 8.88 -16.05
N VAL A 177 13.46 9.61 -16.33
CA VAL A 177 14.65 9.67 -15.46
C VAL A 177 14.61 10.91 -14.59
N PHE A 178 14.70 10.73 -13.28
CA PHE A 178 14.81 11.78 -12.27
C PHE A 178 16.17 11.70 -11.57
N GLN A 179 16.75 12.85 -11.24
CA GLN A 179 18.04 12.88 -10.53
C GLN A 179 17.87 12.69 -9.02
N THR A 180 16.77 13.17 -8.49
CA THR A 180 16.49 13.16 -7.05
C THR A 180 15.05 12.76 -6.77
N LEU A 181 14.82 12.27 -5.55
CA LEU A 181 13.47 12.05 -5.05
C LEU A 181 12.64 13.35 -4.98
N SER A 182 13.29 14.51 -4.81
CA SER A 182 12.60 15.81 -4.83
C SER A 182 12.03 16.13 -6.20
N GLU A 183 12.83 15.94 -7.27
CA GLU A 183 12.35 16.12 -8.65
C GLU A 183 11.16 15.20 -8.95
N LEU A 184 11.24 13.93 -8.56
CA LEU A 184 10.14 12.98 -8.72
C LEU A 184 8.89 13.45 -7.96
N ASN A 185 9.07 13.88 -6.71
CA ASN A 185 7.97 14.37 -5.86
C ASN A 185 7.26 15.58 -6.49
N GLU A 186 8.04 16.54 -6.97
CA GLU A 186 7.50 17.75 -7.60
C GLU A 186 6.82 17.48 -8.94
N ALA A 187 7.35 16.54 -9.72
CA ALA A 187 6.87 16.25 -11.05
C ALA A 187 5.64 15.33 -11.09
N LEU A 188 5.57 14.33 -10.20
CA LEU A 188 4.55 13.28 -10.25
C LEU A 188 3.67 13.24 -9.00
N ILE A 189 4.28 13.27 -7.79
CA ILE A 189 3.52 13.03 -6.58
C ILE A 189 2.65 14.23 -6.20
N LEU A 190 3.25 15.39 -6.05
CA LEU A 190 2.52 16.59 -5.61
C LEU A 190 1.37 16.99 -6.55
N PRO A 191 1.50 16.95 -7.89
CA PRO A 191 0.38 17.22 -8.78
C PRO A 191 -0.77 16.22 -8.59
N THR A 192 -0.44 14.93 -8.47
CA THR A 192 -1.44 13.87 -8.24
C THR A 192 -2.14 14.04 -6.90
N LEU A 193 -1.39 14.32 -5.81
CA LEU A 193 -2.00 14.55 -4.51
C LEU A 193 -2.92 15.75 -4.48
N LYS A 194 -2.53 16.87 -5.12
CA LYS A 194 -3.40 18.05 -5.23
C LYS A 194 -4.70 17.75 -5.98
N ARG A 195 -4.61 16.93 -7.03
CA ARG A 195 -5.79 16.50 -7.78
C ARG A 195 -6.69 15.60 -6.92
N LEU A 196 -6.11 14.63 -6.19
CA LEU A 196 -6.87 13.77 -5.28
C LEU A 196 -7.52 14.54 -4.14
N ASP A 197 -6.85 15.59 -3.63
CA ASP A 197 -7.44 16.48 -2.63
C ASP A 197 -8.63 17.25 -3.20
N ALA A 198 -8.53 17.77 -4.42
CA ALA A 198 -9.65 18.44 -5.10
C ALA A 198 -10.83 17.46 -5.37
N VAL A 199 -10.52 16.21 -5.73
CA VAL A 199 -11.55 15.15 -5.87
C VAL A 199 -12.22 14.90 -4.53
N ARG A 200 -11.46 14.77 -3.46
CA ARG A 200 -12.00 14.57 -2.11
C ARG A 200 -12.93 15.71 -1.71
N ASP A 201 -12.54 16.94 -1.97
CA ASP A 201 -13.34 18.13 -1.67
C ASP A 201 -14.66 18.12 -2.44
N ASN A 202 -14.63 17.77 -3.74
CA ASN A 202 -15.86 17.63 -4.57
C ASN A 202 -16.76 16.50 -4.07
N LEU A 203 -16.21 15.38 -3.66
CA LEU A 203 -16.96 14.24 -3.12
C LEU A 203 -17.57 14.54 -1.75
N SER A 204 -16.95 15.41 -0.96
CA SER A 204 -17.44 15.86 0.34
C SER A 204 -18.49 16.95 0.25
N ASP A 205 -18.62 17.63 -0.89
CA ASP A 205 -19.64 18.65 -1.09
C ASP A 205 -21.00 17.98 -1.37
N GLU A 206 -21.91 18.05 -0.43
CA GLU A 206 -23.23 17.41 -0.49
C GLU A 206 -24.08 17.85 -1.71
N VAL A 207 -23.81 19.04 -2.24
CA VAL A 207 -24.55 19.60 -3.38
C VAL A 207 -23.93 19.18 -4.71
N HIS A 208 -22.68 18.72 -4.70
CA HIS A 208 -21.99 18.34 -5.92
C HIS A 208 -22.61 17.09 -6.57
N PRO A 209 -22.84 17.08 -7.91
CA PRO A 209 -23.50 15.94 -8.58
C PRO A 209 -22.76 14.61 -8.45
N THR A 210 -21.47 14.62 -8.11
CA THR A 210 -20.65 13.43 -7.90
C THR A 210 -20.35 13.18 -6.43
N SER A 211 -21.08 13.83 -5.49
CA SER A 211 -20.85 13.67 -4.05
C SER A 211 -21.10 12.24 -3.58
N VAL A 212 -20.40 11.85 -2.52
CA VAL A 212 -20.65 10.57 -1.83
C VAL A 212 -22.09 10.53 -1.31
N ARG A 213 -22.63 11.65 -0.86
CA ARG A 213 -24.03 11.75 -0.43
C ARG A 213 -24.98 11.30 -1.52
N LYS A 214 -24.82 11.80 -2.74
CA LYS A 214 -25.67 11.41 -3.86
C LYS A 214 -25.55 9.92 -4.18
N TRP A 215 -24.34 9.36 -4.14
CA TRP A 215 -24.15 7.93 -4.33
C TRP A 215 -24.86 7.11 -3.26
N ILE A 216 -24.82 7.55 -1.99
CA ILE A 216 -25.56 6.93 -0.88
C ILE A 216 -27.06 6.90 -1.22
N ASP A 217 -27.61 8.05 -1.60
CA ASP A 217 -29.03 8.17 -1.91
C ASP A 217 -29.46 7.31 -3.12
N ASP A 218 -28.56 7.14 -4.11
CA ASP A 218 -28.87 6.46 -5.38
C ASP A 218 -28.58 4.93 -5.33
N SER A 219 -27.65 4.45 -4.51
CA SER A 219 -27.07 3.11 -4.69
C SER A 219 -26.80 2.31 -3.42
N LEU A 220 -26.57 2.97 -2.27
CA LEU A 220 -26.15 2.24 -1.06
C LEU A 220 -27.26 1.31 -0.54
N LEU A 221 -28.52 1.72 -0.63
CA LEU A 221 -29.64 0.91 -0.19
C LEU A 221 -29.71 -0.45 -0.92
N ASP A 222 -29.48 -0.43 -2.23
CA ASP A 222 -29.47 -1.65 -3.04
C ASP A 222 -28.36 -2.60 -2.59
N LEU A 223 -27.16 -2.08 -2.31
CA LEU A 223 -26.03 -2.89 -1.81
C LEU A 223 -26.34 -3.49 -0.44
N LEU A 224 -26.83 -2.67 0.50
CA LEU A 224 -27.19 -3.14 1.84
C LEU A 224 -28.30 -4.20 1.82
N SER A 225 -29.18 -4.19 0.83
CA SER A 225 -30.27 -5.16 0.71
C SER A 225 -29.82 -6.59 0.41
N TYR A 226 -28.57 -6.77 -0.05
CA TYR A 226 -27.96 -8.09 -0.28
C TYR A 226 -27.18 -8.60 0.93
N GLU A 227 -26.95 -7.77 1.95
CA GLU A 227 -26.17 -8.16 3.13
C GLU A 227 -27.07 -8.82 4.18
N GLU A 228 -26.58 -9.91 4.72
CA GLU A 228 -27.26 -10.62 5.82
C GLU A 228 -26.78 -10.09 7.19
N GLY A 229 -27.64 -10.15 8.18
CA GLY A 229 -27.29 -9.81 9.57
C GLY A 229 -27.38 -8.33 9.91
N ILE A 230 -28.10 -7.52 9.11
CA ILE A 230 -28.41 -6.14 9.46
C ILE A 230 -29.69 -6.13 10.30
N GLY A 231 -29.61 -5.61 11.54
CA GLY A 231 -30.76 -5.41 12.40
C GLY A 231 -30.94 -6.44 13.52
N PRO A 232 -32.11 -6.45 14.16
CA PRO A 232 -32.31 -7.11 15.43
C PRO A 232 -32.52 -8.64 15.38
N LEU A 233 -32.69 -9.22 14.18
CA LEU A 233 -32.88 -10.66 14.04
C LEU A 233 -31.56 -11.39 13.88
N GLU A 234 -31.39 -12.50 14.61
CA GLU A 234 -30.32 -13.43 14.37
C GLU A 234 -30.44 -14.10 12.99
N PRO A 235 -29.34 -14.43 12.32
CA PRO A 235 -29.38 -15.13 11.04
C PRO A 235 -30.15 -16.44 11.12
N GLY A 236 -31.22 -16.56 10.30
CA GLY A 236 -32.12 -17.72 10.29
C GLY A 236 -33.36 -17.59 11.15
N HIS A 237 -33.52 -16.47 11.88
CA HIS A 237 -34.72 -16.21 12.71
C HIS A 237 -35.71 -15.27 12.02
N GLY A 238 -35.96 -15.44 10.76
CA GLY A 238 -36.75 -14.54 9.92
C GLY A 238 -35.87 -13.78 8.94
N ARG A 239 -36.35 -12.67 8.41
CA ARG A 239 -35.63 -11.81 7.48
C ARG A 239 -35.75 -10.36 7.87
N SER A 240 -34.62 -9.67 7.90
CA SER A 240 -34.56 -8.21 8.00
C SER A 240 -33.76 -7.68 6.81
N TRP A 241 -34.25 -6.59 6.22
CA TRP A 241 -33.54 -5.91 5.12
C TRP A 241 -33.81 -4.41 5.16
N PRO A 242 -32.81 -3.59 4.80
CA PRO A 242 -33.01 -2.16 4.66
C PRO A 242 -34.04 -1.84 3.59
N SER A 243 -35.06 -1.09 3.96
CA SER A 243 -36.13 -0.67 3.06
C SER A 243 -35.99 0.78 2.64
N LYS A 244 -35.39 1.62 3.48
CA LYS A 244 -35.23 3.04 3.21
C LYS A 244 -34.11 3.64 4.03
N ILE A 245 -33.31 4.53 3.41
CA ILE A 245 -32.46 5.48 4.12
C ILE A 245 -33.30 6.67 4.55
N VAL A 246 -33.51 6.84 5.85
CA VAL A 246 -34.33 7.92 6.42
C VAL A 246 -33.53 9.21 6.46
N ASP A 247 -32.29 9.12 6.91
CA ASP A 247 -31.37 10.24 7.04
C ASP A 247 -29.91 9.77 6.97
N VAL A 248 -29.02 10.65 6.54
CA VAL A 248 -27.55 10.47 6.59
C VAL A 248 -27.02 11.48 7.59
N GLN A 249 -26.57 10.99 8.74
CA GLN A 249 -26.12 11.82 9.85
C GLN A 249 -24.72 12.41 9.59
N SER A 250 -23.80 11.56 9.10
CA SER A 250 -22.44 11.99 8.81
C SER A 250 -21.85 11.19 7.64
N ILE A 251 -20.91 11.81 6.92
CA ILE A 251 -20.10 11.17 5.90
C ILE A 251 -18.66 11.59 6.11
N THR A 252 -17.76 10.62 6.20
CA THR A 252 -16.32 10.84 6.29
C THR A 252 -15.63 10.15 5.12
N ILE A 253 -14.85 10.90 4.33
CA ILE A 253 -13.97 10.31 3.33
C ILE A 253 -12.65 9.99 3.99
N ASP A 254 -12.39 8.70 4.22
CA ASP A 254 -11.23 8.20 4.95
C ASP A 254 -9.97 8.31 4.11
N ALA A 255 -10.04 7.90 2.83
CA ALA A 255 -8.93 7.98 1.92
C ALA A 255 -9.35 8.18 0.46
N THR A 256 -8.46 8.84 -0.29
CA THR A 256 -8.50 8.90 -1.76
C THR A 256 -7.14 8.48 -2.30
N ARG A 257 -7.11 7.56 -3.26
CA ARG A 257 -5.89 7.00 -3.83
C ARG A 257 -6.04 6.82 -5.33
N GLN A 258 -4.99 7.16 -6.10
CA GLN A 258 -4.92 6.79 -7.51
C GLN A 258 -4.74 5.28 -7.63
N LEU A 259 -5.63 4.61 -8.34
CA LEU A 259 -5.56 3.16 -8.58
C LEU A 259 -4.90 2.85 -9.93
N SER A 260 -5.29 3.60 -10.96
CA SER A 260 -4.71 3.56 -12.30
C SER A 260 -4.76 4.95 -12.92
N PRO A 261 -4.20 5.20 -14.10
CA PRO A 261 -4.28 6.51 -14.76
C PRO A 261 -5.71 7.05 -14.96
N SER A 262 -6.70 6.17 -14.96
CA SER A 262 -8.12 6.52 -15.19
C SER A 262 -9.03 6.18 -14.02
N GLN A 263 -8.50 5.72 -12.89
CA GLN A 263 -9.31 5.23 -11.77
C GLN A 263 -8.82 5.76 -10.44
N ILE A 264 -9.77 6.19 -9.60
CA ILE A 264 -9.53 6.65 -8.24
C ILE A 264 -10.27 5.73 -7.29
N LEU A 265 -9.57 5.22 -6.28
CA LEU A 265 -10.16 4.49 -5.16
C LEU A 265 -10.49 5.49 -4.05
N VAL A 266 -11.71 5.40 -3.54
CA VAL A 266 -12.22 6.20 -2.42
C VAL A 266 -12.73 5.25 -1.37
N THR A 267 -12.26 5.39 -0.15
CA THR A 267 -12.85 4.73 1.02
C THR A 267 -13.57 5.76 1.87
N ALA A 268 -14.77 5.43 2.30
CA ALA A 268 -15.59 6.34 3.09
C ALA A 268 -16.39 5.57 4.14
N THR A 269 -16.74 6.30 5.20
CA THR A 269 -17.61 5.83 6.27
C THR A 269 -18.82 6.77 6.38
N ALA A 270 -20.01 6.20 6.50
CA ALA A 270 -21.24 6.96 6.72
C ALA A 270 -21.98 6.44 7.96
N GLU A 271 -22.63 7.37 8.68
CA GLU A 271 -23.57 7.07 9.75
C GLU A 271 -24.97 7.41 9.26
N LEU A 272 -25.86 6.42 9.31
CA LEU A 272 -27.16 6.43 8.64
C LEU A 272 -28.27 6.11 9.63
N ASN A 273 -29.44 6.73 9.45
CA ASN A 273 -30.70 6.24 9.98
C ASN A 273 -31.44 5.47 8.88
N LEU A 274 -31.69 4.22 9.11
CA LEU A 274 -32.43 3.34 8.20
C LEU A 274 -33.81 3.01 8.72
N SER A 275 -34.71 2.66 7.82
CA SER A 275 -35.90 1.87 8.12
C SER A 275 -35.65 0.46 7.59
N LEU A 276 -35.83 -0.55 8.44
CA LEU A 276 -35.78 -1.95 8.06
C LEU A 276 -37.20 -2.47 7.86
N SER A 277 -37.35 -3.29 6.83
CA SER A 277 -38.50 -4.19 6.77
C SER A 277 -38.11 -5.52 7.39
N ILE A 278 -38.92 -5.99 8.31
CA ILE A 278 -38.72 -7.26 9.02
C ILE A 278 -39.85 -8.19 8.66
N SER A 279 -39.53 -9.42 8.28
CA SER A 279 -40.51 -10.47 7.97
C SER A 279 -40.11 -11.75 8.71
N ALA A 280 -41.10 -12.32 9.44
CA ALA A 280 -40.98 -13.60 10.08
C ALA A 280 -42.25 -14.44 9.85
N ASP A 281 -42.10 -15.74 9.73
CA ASP A 281 -43.25 -16.63 9.67
C ASP A 281 -43.74 -17.07 11.07
N TRP A 282 -44.85 -17.80 11.12
CA TRP A 282 -45.42 -18.25 12.39
C TRP A 282 -44.53 -19.23 13.14
N ASP A 283 -43.76 -20.05 12.42
CA ASP A 283 -42.87 -21.02 13.03
C ASP A 283 -41.65 -20.29 13.66
N ASP A 284 -41.14 -19.23 13.01
CA ASP A 284 -40.11 -18.34 13.55
C ASP A 284 -40.61 -17.63 14.81
N TYR A 285 -41.83 -17.07 14.77
CA TYR A 285 -42.44 -16.42 15.93
C TYR A 285 -42.66 -17.38 17.11
N GLN A 286 -42.99 -18.65 16.86
CA GLN A 286 -43.13 -19.63 17.93
C GLN A 286 -41.82 -20.11 18.49
N THR A 287 -40.79 -20.16 17.67
CA THR A 287 -39.49 -20.78 17.97
C THR A 287 -38.55 -19.81 18.64
N TYR A 288 -38.47 -18.56 18.15
CA TYR A 288 -37.44 -17.63 18.51
C TYR A 288 -37.93 -16.49 19.39
N GLU A 289 -37.16 -16.17 20.45
CA GLU A 289 -37.54 -15.15 21.44
C GLU A 289 -37.37 -13.75 20.93
N ASP A 290 -36.30 -13.49 20.17
CA ASP A 290 -36.02 -12.22 19.50
C ASP A 290 -37.11 -11.83 18.52
N VAL A 291 -37.60 -12.78 17.71
CA VAL A 291 -38.75 -12.58 16.84
C VAL A 291 -40.03 -12.22 17.63
N ARG A 292 -40.26 -12.93 18.73
CA ARG A 292 -41.45 -12.65 19.59
C ARG A 292 -41.36 -11.28 20.24
N GLU A 293 -40.20 -10.82 20.63
CA GLU A 293 -40.02 -9.49 21.22
C GLU A 293 -40.28 -8.37 20.24
N LEU A 294 -39.82 -8.52 19.00
CA LEU A 294 -40.01 -7.54 17.95
C LEU A 294 -41.46 -7.38 17.49
N PHE A 295 -42.18 -8.50 17.42
CA PHE A 295 -43.57 -8.52 16.95
C PHE A 295 -44.61 -8.59 18.09
N ARG A 296 -44.23 -8.23 19.30
CA ARG A 296 -45.14 -8.16 20.45
C ARG A 296 -46.09 -6.97 20.27
N SER A 297 -47.19 -7.19 19.57
CA SER A 297 -48.28 -6.23 19.54
C SER A 297 -49.19 -6.45 20.74
N GLU A 298 -49.79 -5.36 21.28
CA GLU A 298 -50.77 -5.43 22.35
C GLU A 298 -52.13 -6.04 21.87
N ASP A 299 -52.30 -6.28 20.59
CA ASP A 299 -53.50 -6.81 19.96
C ASP A 299 -53.29 -8.27 19.51
N GLU A 300 -54.02 -9.19 20.11
CA GLU A 300 -54.00 -10.65 19.96
C GLU A 300 -54.53 -11.16 18.61
N GLU A 301 -54.21 -10.63 17.45
CA GLU A 301 -54.60 -11.26 16.18
C GLU A 301 -53.52 -12.14 15.59
N PRO A 302 -53.85 -13.33 15.02
CA PRO A 302 -52.87 -14.26 14.52
C PRO A 302 -52.19 -13.73 13.28
N PHE A 303 -50.87 -13.69 13.35
CA PHE A 303 -49.95 -13.26 12.31
C PHE A 303 -50.19 -13.96 10.97
N SER A 304 -50.34 -13.17 9.94
CA SER A 304 -49.94 -13.53 8.58
C SER A 304 -49.03 -12.43 8.06
N PHE A 305 -47.74 -12.69 8.05
CA PHE A 305 -46.68 -11.79 7.54
C PHE A 305 -46.80 -10.33 8.07
N ALA A 306 -46.05 -10.00 9.09
CA ALA A 306 -45.93 -8.62 9.50
C ALA A 306 -44.71 -8.01 8.88
N ASP A 307 -44.91 -7.05 7.98
CA ASP A 307 -43.86 -6.09 7.62
C ASP A 307 -43.93 -4.97 8.66
N ALA A 308 -42.94 -4.94 9.53
CA ALA A 308 -42.79 -3.83 10.48
C ALA A 308 -41.63 -2.94 10.03
N ASP A 309 -41.90 -1.64 9.97
CA ASP A 309 -40.82 -0.65 9.80
C ASP A 309 -40.10 -0.48 11.13
N PHE A 310 -38.83 -0.90 11.14
CA PHE A 310 -37.99 -0.82 12.32
C PHE A 310 -36.87 0.23 12.10
N PRO A 311 -36.76 1.25 12.96
CA PRO A 311 -35.68 2.23 12.85
C PRO A 311 -34.36 1.62 13.30
N LEU A 312 -33.28 1.83 12.54
CA LEU A 312 -31.94 1.36 12.83
C LEU A 312 -30.91 2.46 12.58
N GLU A 313 -30.03 2.66 13.55
CA GLU A 313 -28.79 3.40 13.33
C GLU A 313 -27.72 2.46 12.79
N LEU A 314 -27.16 2.78 11.62
CA LEU A 314 -26.15 1.98 10.95
C LEU A 314 -24.93 2.82 10.64
N LYS A 315 -23.77 2.32 11.03
CA LYS A 315 -22.48 2.82 10.54
C LYS A 315 -21.97 1.87 9.48
N VAL A 316 -21.67 2.39 8.30
CA VAL A 316 -21.22 1.60 7.16
C VAL A 316 -19.94 2.18 6.56
N ALA A 317 -18.94 1.33 6.31
CA ALA A 317 -17.79 1.68 5.52
C ALA A 317 -17.85 1.00 4.16
N PHE A 318 -17.46 1.74 3.13
CA PHE A 318 -17.54 1.27 1.77
C PHE A 318 -16.38 1.82 0.93
N THR A 319 -16.07 1.09 -0.13
CA THR A 319 -15.06 1.45 -1.11
C THR A 319 -15.72 1.70 -2.46
N LEU A 320 -15.36 2.82 -3.09
CA LEU A 320 -15.78 3.19 -4.44
C LEU A 320 -14.56 3.21 -5.35
N ILE A 321 -14.69 2.63 -6.55
CA ILE A 321 -13.75 2.87 -7.65
C ILE A 321 -14.45 3.82 -8.62
N LEU A 322 -13.88 5.02 -8.79
CA LEU A 322 -14.43 6.07 -9.63
C LEU A 322 -13.64 6.16 -10.93
N ASP A 323 -14.34 6.45 -12.02
CA ASP A 323 -13.72 6.98 -13.23
C ASP A 323 -13.16 8.37 -12.95
N GLU A 324 -11.89 8.61 -13.34
CA GLU A 324 -11.20 9.85 -13.01
C GLU A 324 -11.78 11.09 -13.72
N ASP A 325 -12.25 10.91 -14.96
CA ASP A 325 -12.69 12.04 -15.78
C ASP A 325 -14.08 12.55 -15.37
N ILE A 326 -14.97 11.63 -15.01
CA ILE A 326 -16.37 11.96 -14.72
C ILE A 326 -16.75 11.78 -13.25
N LEU A 327 -15.85 11.24 -12.44
CA LEU A 327 -16.04 10.88 -11.02
C LEU A 327 -17.30 10.02 -10.77
N ALA A 328 -17.69 9.23 -11.77
CA ALA A 328 -18.78 8.27 -11.63
C ALA A 328 -18.28 6.94 -11.09
N PRO A 329 -19.01 6.27 -10.20
CA PRO A 329 -18.63 4.95 -9.72
C PRO A 329 -18.61 3.92 -10.85
N ILE A 330 -17.47 3.21 -10.96
CA ILE A 330 -17.30 2.04 -11.83
C ILE A 330 -17.68 0.79 -11.06
N SER A 331 -17.29 0.73 -9.79
CA SER A 331 -17.68 -0.33 -8.84
C SER A 331 -17.77 0.23 -7.43
N SER A 332 -18.53 -0.47 -6.59
CA SER A 332 -18.71 -0.14 -5.19
C SER A 332 -18.86 -1.43 -4.38
N GLU A 333 -18.30 -1.44 -3.19
CA GLU A 333 -18.33 -2.58 -2.26
C GLU A 333 -18.52 -2.06 -0.84
N ILE A 334 -19.24 -2.83 -0.02
CA ILE A 334 -19.32 -2.59 1.42
C ILE A 334 -18.17 -3.34 2.08
N ASP A 335 -17.38 -2.61 2.87
CA ASP A 335 -16.25 -3.19 3.58
C ASP A 335 -16.67 -3.79 4.92
N TRP A 336 -17.46 -3.05 5.69
CA TRP A 336 -18.06 -3.48 6.95
C TRP A 336 -19.25 -2.58 7.30
N PHE A 337 -20.11 -3.10 8.18
CA PHE A 337 -21.13 -2.30 8.86
C PHE A 337 -21.16 -2.61 10.37
N GLU A 338 -21.74 -1.71 11.14
CA GLU A 338 -21.90 -1.82 12.59
C GLU A 338 -23.27 -1.25 12.98
N ASP A 339 -24.03 -2.02 13.73
CA ASP A 339 -25.28 -1.61 14.36
C ASP A 339 -25.32 -2.03 15.83
N ASP A 340 -26.32 -1.54 16.58
CA ASP A 340 -26.46 -1.81 18.01
C ASP A 340 -26.81 -3.28 18.35
N TYR A 341 -27.23 -4.07 17.37
CA TYR A 341 -27.67 -5.45 17.54
C TYR A 341 -26.61 -6.47 17.12
N SER A 342 -26.09 -6.30 15.93
CA SER A 342 -25.12 -7.23 15.33
C SER A 342 -23.67 -6.91 15.71
N GLY A 343 -23.42 -5.69 16.20
CA GLY A 343 -22.08 -5.16 16.35
C GLY A 343 -21.40 -4.96 14.99
N LYS A 344 -20.06 -4.98 14.98
CA LYS A 344 -19.31 -4.81 13.75
C LYS A 344 -19.23 -6.11 12.94
N VAL A 345 -19.79 -6.09 11.73
CA VAL A 345 -19.75 -7.18 10.75
C VAL A 345 -18.82 -6.83 9.61
N GLU A 346 -17.75 -7.60 9.42
CA GLU A 346 -16.80 -7.42 8.30
C GLU A 346 -17.23 -8.28 7.11
N ILE A 347 -17.49 -7.62 5.97
CA ILE A 347 -17.93 -8.28 4.73
C ILE A 347 -16.72 -8.60 3.85
N ASN A 348 -15.79 -7.66 3.72
CA ASN A 348 -14.53 -7.82 2.99
C ASN A 348 -13.31 -7.73 3.91
N PRO A 349 -12.92 -8.80 4.62
CA PRO A 349 -11.80 -8.76 5.55
C PRO A 349 -10.45 -8.47 4.89
N HIS A 350 -10.36 -8.52 3.55
CA HIS A 350 -9.10 -8.26 2.82
C HIS A 350 -8.75 -6.77 2.66
N VAL A 351 -9.68 -5.85 2.90
CA VAL A 351 -9.44 -4.40 2.77
C VAL A 351 -8.97 -3.78 4.08
N THR A 352 -9.37 -4.33 5.21
CA THR A 352 -9.08 -3.76 6.54
C THR A 352 -7.76 -4.23 7.16
N ASP A 353 -7.13 -5.29 6.70
CA ASP A 353 -6.03 -5.93 7.44
C ASP A 353 -4.75 -6.21 6.65
N SER A 354 -4.30 -5.27 5.83
CA SER A 354 -2.91 -5.30 5.37
C SER A 354 -1.89 -4.94 6.47
N ARG A 355 -2.35 -4.68 7.71
CA ARG A 355 -1.49 -4.23 8.82
C ARG A 355 -1.24 -5.24 9.94
N THR A 356 -1.99 -6.33 10.06
CA THR A 356 -1.93 -7.19 11.26
C THR A 356 -1.75 -8.69 11.03
N ARG A 357 -1.88 -9.24 9.84
CA ARG A 357 -1.89 -10.72 9.68
C ARG A 357 -0.54 -11.43 9.50
N ASP A 358 0.56 -10.72 9.26
CA ASP A 358 1.85 -11.40 8.97
C ASP A 358 2.86 -11.45 10.14
N ASN A 359 2.48 -11.05 11.35
CA ASN A 359 3.46 -10.97 12.45
C ASN A 359 3.68 -12.26 13.25
N ASP A 360 2.78 -13.22 13.23
CA ASP A 360 2.87 -14.38 14.13
C ASP A 360 3.40 -15.66 13.46
N GLU A 361 3.20 -15.89 12.16
CA GLU A 361 3.66 -17.12 11.50
C GLU A 361 5.13 -17.12 11.03
N VAL A 362 5.74 -15.95 10.83
CA VAL A 362 7.13 -15.87 10.33
C VAL A 362 8.17 -15.96 11.46
N LEU A 363 7.78 -15.73 12.70
CA LEU A 363 8.71 -15.81 13.84
C LEU A 363 9.00 -17.26 14.29
N GLU A 364 8.17 -18.22 13.97
CA GLU A 364 8.41 -19.64 14.31
C GLU A 364 9.36 -20.37 13.34
N GLN A 365 9.55 -19.87 12.12
CA GLN A 365 10.41 -20.52 11.11
C GLN A 365 11.85 -20.02 11.07
N ALA A 366 12.21 -18.98 11.83
CA ALA A 366 13.54 -18.37 11.84
C ALA A 366 14.41 -18.74 13.06
N ALA A 367 14.02 -19.71 13.86
CA ALA A 367 14.89 -20.20 14.92
C ALA A 367 15.99 -21.10 14.33
N PRO A 368 17.29 -20.77 14.46
CA PRO A 368 18.35 -21.66 14.01
C PRO A 368 18.35 -22.90 14.87
N ALA A 369 18.31 -24.06 14.21
CA ALA A 369 18.56 -25.34 14.85
C ALA A 369 19.90 -25.26 15.60
N SER A 370 19.86 -25.45 16.90
CA SER A 370 21.02 -25.60 17.76
C SER A 370 21.65 -26.96 17.51
N GLU A 371 22.82 -27.00 16.92
CA GLU A 371 23.87 -27.98 17.16
C GLU A 371 25.20 -27.28 17.43
#